data_288cb2456be0989842aacf73a626a82b
#
_entry.id   288cb2456be0989842aacf73a626a82b
#
_cell.length_a   1.000
_cell.length_b   1.000
_cell.length_c   1.000
_cell.angle_alpha   90.00
_cell.angle_beta   90.00
_cell.angle_gamma   90.00
#
_symmetry.space_group_name_H-M   'P 1'
#
loop_
_entity.id
_entity.type
_entity.pdbx_description
1 polymer ?
#
loop_
_entity_poly.entity_id
_entity_poly.type
_entity_poly.pdbx_seq_one_letter_code
_entity_poly.pdbx_strand_id
1 'polypeptide(L)'
;MAYAARWIRSAPVGHCDLNAACSGLASLQHARAAPILFWARVSAPVLGTSCAIERDHFAFALIAPLRLAPGRRSRWGAWALAPALAAYRHFGVRAYLDDDAMCLNGGRIAECGAQEIGACAVVVSSFLPRPPGAPGEWPERELEDAFRMRIEAQHGWQFENSWPSQPERLAIADASTEEAADAK
;
A
#
# COMPACT_ATOMS: atom_id res chain seq x y z
N MET A 1 -8.44 -16.52 13.33
CA MET A 1 -9.71 -15.90 12.91
C MET A 1 -9.39 -15.05 11.70
N ALA A 2 -10.03 -15.28 10.56
CA ALA A 2 -9.79 -14.48 9.35
C ALA A 2 -10.73 -13.26 9.35
N TYR A 3 -10.21 -12.13 8.87
CA TYR A 3 -10.98 -10.89 8.74
C TYR A 3 -11.27 -10.65 7.26
N ALA A 4 -12.54 -10.45 6.90
CA ALA A 4 -12.91 -9.97 5.58
C ALA A 4 -12.22 -8.64 5.31
N ALA A 5 -11.56 -8.52 4.18
CA ALA A 5 -10.81 -7.35 3.77
C ALA A 5 -11.18 -6.96 2.34
N ARG A 6 -11.07 -5.68 2.02
CA ARG A 6 -11.31 -5.18 0.68
C ARG A 6 -10.00 -4.95 -0.05
N TRP A 7 -9.95 -5.37 -1.28
CA TRP A 7 -8.87 -5.04 -2.19
C TRP A 7 -9.35 -4.04 -3.23
N ILE A 8 -8.87 -2.82 -3.14
CA ILE A 8 -9.22 -1.73 -4.05
C ILE A 8 -8.05 -1.50 -5.01
N ARG A 9 -8.27 -1.82 -6.27
CA ARG A 9 -7.37 -1.48 -7.36
C ARG A 9 -7.77 -0.15 -7.96
N SER A 10 -6.83 0.77 -8.09
CA SER A 10 -7.03 2.03 -8.79
C SER A 10 -6.41 2.00 -10.19
N ALA A 11 -6.89 2.88 -11.06
CA ALA A 11 -6.17 3.27 -12.26
C ALA A 11 -4.76 3.80 -11.90
N PRO A 12 -3.80 3.87 -12.84
CA PRO A 12 -2.50 4.44 -12.57
C PRO A 12 -2.63 5.84 -11.96
N VAL A 13 -1.93 6.07 -10.85
CA VAL A 13 -1.89 7.36 -10.17
C VAL A 13 -0.66 8.13 -10.64
N GLY A 14 -0.84 9.35 -11.14
CA GLY A 14 0.24 10.20 -11.63
C GLY A 14 0.20 11.62 -11.10
N HIS A 15 -0.98 12.07 -10.73
CA HIS A 15 -1.24 13.39 -10.17
C HIS A 15 -2.29 13.29 -9.05
N CYS A 16 -2.26 12.20 -8.30
CA CYS A 16 -3.18 11.97 -7.20
C CYS A 16 -2.44 12.23 -5.91
N ASP A 17 -3.00 13.04 -5.04
CA ASP A 17 -2.58 13.07 -3.65
C ASP A 17 -2.97 11.74 -2.99
N LEU A 18 -2.02 10.80 -3.01
CA LEU A 18 -2.20 9.49 -2.40
C LEU A 18 -2.57 9.59 -0.92
N ASN A 19 -2.10 10.63 -0.24
CA ASN A 19 -2.44 10.89 1.15
C ASN A 19 -3.91 11.28 1.30
N ALA A 20 -4.42 12.16 0.42
CA ALA A 20 -5.83 12.53 0.41
C ALA A 20 -6.73 11.32 0.06
N ALA A 21 -6.35 10.51 -0.93
CA ALA A 21 -7.06 9.28 -1.28
C ALA A 21 -7.14 8.30 -0.10
N CYS A 22 -6.03 8.07 0.59
CA CYS A 22 -5.99 7.20 1.77
C CYS A 22 -6.80 7.78 2.93
N SER A 23 -6.77 9.10 3.12
CA SER A 23 -7.57 9.80 4.14
C SER A 23 -9.07 9.68 3.86
N GLY A 24 -9.47 9.89 2.61
CA GLY A 24 -10.83 9.68 2.16
C GLY A 24 -11.32 8.25 2.41
N LEU A 25 -10.54 7.26 1.99
CA LEU A 25 -10.85 5.84 2.22
C LEU A 25 -10.94 5.49 3.71
N ALA A 26 -10.01 5.97 4.54
CA ALA A 26 -10.00 5.74 5.98
C ALA A 26 -11.19 6.37 6.70
N SER A 27 -11.76 7.43 6.14
CA SER A 27 -12.93 8.13 6.69
C SER A 27 -14.24 7.38 6.43
N LEU A 28 -14.27 6.45 5.50
CA LEU A 28 -15.47 5.68 5.19
C LEU A 28 -15.85 4.77 6.37
N GLN A 29 -17.17 4.63 6.59
CA GLN A 29 -17.68 3.87 7.73
C GLN A 29 -17.20 2.41 7.73
N HIS A 30 -17.12 1.78 6.56
CA HIS A 30 -16.68 0.38 6.46
C HIS A 30 -15.18 0.19 6.71
N ALA A 31 -14.33 1.19 6.52
CA ALA A 31 -12.91 1.12 6.86
C ALA A 31 -12.68 0.94 8.37
N ARG A 32 -13.62 1.37 9.20
CA ARG A 32 -13.61 1.14 10.65
C ARG A 32 -13.95 -0.30 11.04
N ALA A 33 -14.58 -1.04 10.14
CA ALA A 33 -15.03 -2.41 10.38
C ALA A 33 -14.08 -3.44 9.77
N ALA A 34 -13.62 -3.21 8.55
CA ALA A 34 -12.82 -4.13 7.77
C ALA A 34 -11.58 -3.44 7.19
N PRO A 35 -10.42 -4.12 7.10
CA PRO A 35 -9.24 -3.55 6.50
C PRO A 35 -9.38 -3.40 4.98
N ILE A 36 -8.63 -2.43 4.44
CA ILE A 36 -8.55 -2.15 3.01
C ILE A 36 -7.08 -2.26 2.59
N LEU A 37 -6.82 -2.99 1.51
CA LEU A 37 -5.60 -2.87 0.73
C LEU A 37 -5.93 -2.01 -0.50
N PHE A 38 -5.37 -0.80 -0.54
CA PHE A 38 -5.36 0.03 -1.73
C PHE A 38 -4.12 -0.30 -2.56
N TRP A 39 -4.28 -0.41 -3.87
CA TRP A 39 -3.21 -0.76 -4.80
C TRP A 39 -3.33 0.04 -6.08
N ALA A 40 -2.24 0.70 -6.50
CA ALA A 40 -2.19 1.47 -7.73
C ALA A 40 -0.80 1.41 -8.38
N ARG A 41 -0.74 1.42 -9.71
CA ARG A 41 0.51 1.66 -10.43
C ARG A 41 0.81 3.15 -10.43
N VAL A 42 2.06 3.52 -10.26
CA VAL A 42 2.50 4.92 -10.23
C VAL A 42 3.04 5.30 -11.61
N SER A 43 2.40 6.24 -12.27
CA SER A 43 2.78 6.73 -13.61
C SER A 43 3.68 7.98 -13.59
N ALA A 44 3.72 8.69 -12.45
CA ALA A 44 4.65 9.78 -12.17
C ALA A 44 4.98 9.76 -10.68
N PRO A 45 6.09 10.34 -10.21
CA PRO A 45 6.40 10.38 -8.79
C PRO A 45 5.26 10.98 -7.98
N VAL A 46 4.89 10.35 -6.87
CA VAL A 46 3.81 10.79 -5.98
C VAL A 46 4.28 10.84 -4.54
N LEU A 47 3.66 11.69 -3.74
CA LEU A 47 3.87 11.73 -2.30
C LEU A 47 2.83 10.85 -1.61
N GLY A 48 3.30 9.98 -0.73
CA GLY A 48 2.46 9.26 0.23
C GLY A 48 2.48 9.93 1.60
N THR A 49 2.07 9.19 2.62
CA THR A 49 2.17 9.65 4.01
C THR A 49 3.63 9.67 4.47
N SER A 50 4.32 10.77 4.27
CA SER A 50 5.74 10.96 4.67
C SER A 50 6.77 10.17 3.85
N CYS A 51 6.39 9.58 2.72
CA CYS A 51 7.33 8.93 1.81
C CYS A 51 7.08 9.35 0.36
N ALA A 52 8.14 9.39 -0.44
CA ALA A 52 8.06 9.56 -1.88
C ALA A 52 7.98 8.20 -2.56
N ILE A 53 7.16 8.09 -3.61
CA ILE A 53 7.01 6.88 -4.41
C ILE A 53 7.39 7.22 -5.85
N GLU A 54 8.39 6.51 -6.35
CA GLU A 54 8.95 6.74 -7.66
C GLU A 54 8.02 6.22 -8.77
N ARG A 55 8.26 6.74 -9.99
CA ARG A 55 7.61 6.25 -11.19
C ARG A 55 7.85 4.74 -11.38
N ASP A 56 6.89 4.08 -11.98
CA ASP A 56 6.91 2.63 -12.29
C ASP A 56 6.87 1.71 -11.07
N HIS A 57 6.79 2.25 -9.85
CA HIS A 57 6.46 1.47 -8.68
C HIS A 57 4.95 1.16 -8.62
N PHE A 58 4.59 0.17 -7.85
CA PHE A 58 3.26 0.05 -7.29
C PHE A 58 3.21 0.80 -5.98
N ALA A 59 2.24 1.69 -5.83
CA ALA A 59 1.89 2.23 -4.54
C ALA A 59 0.90 1.29 -3.87
N PHE A 60 1.07 1.05 -2.58
CA PHE A 60 0.04 0.37 -1.79
C PHE A 60 -0.19 1.08 -0.47
N ALA A 61 -1.41 0.99 0.02
CA ALA A 61 -1.74 1.42 1.36
C ALA A 61 -2.49 0.32 2.10
N LEU A 62 -2.06 0.04 3.33
CA LEU A 62 -2.83 -0.74 4.28
C LEU A 62 -3.62 0.22 5.15
N ILE A 63 -4.93 0.18 5.06
CA ILE A 63 -5.86 0.95 5.88
C ILE A 63 -6.57 -0.05 6.78
N ALA A 64 -6.26 -0.05 8.06
CA ALA A 64 -6.78 -1.03 8.99
C ALA A 64 -7.37 -0.38 10.23
N PRO A 65 -8.49 -0.89 10.76
CA PRO A 65 -8.95 -0.49 12.09
C PRO A 65 -7.81 -0.64 13.10
N LEU A 66 -7.64 0.34 14.01
CA LEU A 66 -6.54 0.36 15.00
C LEU A 66 -6.42 -0.94 15.81
N ARG A 67 -7.53 -1.63 16.07
CA ARG A 67 -7.54 -2.93 16.77
C ARG A 67 -6.85 -4.06 16.00
N LEU A 68 -6.66 -3.92 14.68
CA LEU A 68 -6.01 -4.91 13.80
C LEU A 68 -4.57 -4.53 13.46
N ALA A 69 -4.14 -3.31 13.75
CA ALA A 69 -2.78 -2.86 13.61
C ALA A 69 -1.96 -3.16 14.88
N PRO A 70 -0.62 -3.24 14.79
CA PRO A 70 0.23 -3.31 15.98
C PRO A 70 -0.03 -2.14 16.94
N GLY A 71 -0.08 -2.40 18.23
CA GLY A 71 -0.41 -1.38 19.23
C GLY A 71 0.58 -0.20 19.34
N ARG A 72 1.79 -0.33 18.77
CA ARG A 72 2.79 0.74 18.70
C ARG A 72 2.95 1.20 17.26
N ARG A 73 2.73 2.49 17.00
CA ARG A 73 2.87 3.10 15.67
C ARG A 73 4.25 2.87 15.04
N SER A 74 5.31 2.85 15.84
CA SER A 74 6.68 2.52 15.37
C SER A 74 6.84 1.12 14.79
N ARG A 75 5.85 0.25 14.90
CA ARG A 75 5.84 -1.09 14.29
C ARG A 75 5.00 -1.18 13.03
N TRP A 76 4.29 -0.11 12.68
CA TRP A 76 3.36 -0.16 11.54
C TRP A 76 4.10 -0.30 10.21
N GLY A 77 5.25 0.37 10.04
CA GLY A 77 6.06 0.24 8.85
C GLY A 77 6.53 -1.19 8.61
N ALA A 78 7.21 -1.78 9.58
CA ALA A 78 7.65 -3.17 9.49
C ALA A 78 6.48 -4.15 9.29
N TRP A 79 5.35 -3.91 9.95
CA TRP A 79 4.14 -4.71 9.78
C TRP A 79 3.59 -4.65 8.35
N ALA A 80 3.54 -3.46 7.73
CA ALA A 80 3.04 -3.29 6.37
C ALA A 80 4.02 -3.81 5.30
N LEU A 81 5.33 -3.69 5.54
CA LEU A 81 6.37 -4.13 4.61
C LEU A 81 6.69 -5.63 4.70
N ALA A 82 6.38 -6.29 5.80
CA ALA A 82 6.67 -7.72 5.97
C ALA A 82 6.08 -8.62 4.87
N PRO A 83 4.82 -8.44 4.41
CA PRO A 83 4.27 -9.17 3.28
C PRO A 83 5.00 -8.90 1.96
N ALA A 84 5.39 -7.65 1.70
CA ALA A 84 6.15 -7.26 0.51
C ALA A 84 7.52 -7.93 0.50
N LEU A 85 8.21 -7.92 1.63
CA LEU A 85 9.47 -8.64 1.82
C LEU A 85 9.33 -10.14 1.58
N ALA A 86 8.26 -10.74 2.09
CA ALA A 86 8.00 -12.18 1.90
C ALA A 86 7.65 -12.51 0.43
N ALA A 87 6.98 -11.59 -0.29
CA ALA A 87 6.74 -11.73 -1.71
C ALA A 87 8.07 -11.66 -2.50
N TYR A 88 8.94 -10.70 -2.21
CA TYR A 88 10.26 -10.64 -2.85
C TYR A 88 11.08 -11.90 -2.62
N ARG A 89 11.09 -12.42 -1.39
CA ARG A 89 11.80 -13.67 -1.07
C ARG A 89 11.27 -14.87 -1.81
N HIS A 90 9.97 -14.89 -2.11
CA HIS A 90 9.37 -15.94 -2.95
C HIS A 90 9.97 -15.96 -4.36
N PHE A 91 10.35 -14.80 -4.89
CA PHE A 91 11.03 -14.65 -6.18
C PHE A 91 12.58 -14.67 -6.07
N GLY A 92 13.13 -15.09 -4.95
CA GLY A 92 14.57 -15.20 -4.75
C GLY A 92 15.30 -13.88 -4.49
N VAL A 93 14.58 -12.76 -4.30
CA VAL A 93 15.17 -11.47 -3.96
C VAL A 93 15.49 -11.43 -2.47
N ARG A 94 16.76 -11.17 -2.13
CA ARG A 94 17.26 -11.14 -0.74
C ARG A 94 17.12 -9.75 -0.11
N ALA A 95 15.91 -9.18 -0.19
CA ALA A 95 15.62 -7.94 0.51
C ALA A 95 15.51 -8.16 2.02
N TYR A 96 15.71 -7.10 2.80
CA TYR A 96 15.58 -7.07 4.25
C TYR A 96 14.92 -5.77 4.72
N LEU A 97 14.40 -5.75 5.93
CA LEU A 97 13.85 -4.56 6.56
C LEU A 97 14.94 -3.86 7.38
N ASP A 98 14.97 -2.54 7.26
CA ASP A 98 15.77 -1.64 8.07
C ASP A 98 14.84 -0.51 8.53
N ASP A 99 14.42 -0.54 9.77
CA ASP A 99 13.35 0.29 10.34
C ASP A 99 12.07 0.30 9.48
N ASP A 100 11.70 1.45 8.91
CA ASP A 100 10.53 1.67 8.07
C ASP A 100 10.86 1.59 6.56
N ALA A 101 11.97 0.98 6.21
CA ALA A 101 12.43 0.83 4.84
C ALA A 101 12.69 -0.64 4.47
N MET A 102 12.48 -0.97 3.22
CA MET A 102 12.93 -2.22 2.63
C MET A 102 14.19 -1.96 1.84
N CYS A 103 15.23 -2.75 2.11
CA CYS A 103 16.56 -2.58 1.54
C CYS A 103 16.98 -3.80 0.74
N LEU A 104 17.80 -3.58 -0.28
CA LEU A 104 18.46 -4.60 -1.10
C LEU A 104 19.88 -4.17 -1.41
N ASN A 105 20.85 -5.04 -1.11
CA ASN A 105 22.28 -4.76 -1.34
C ASN A 105 22.78 -3.44 -0.71
N GLY A 106 22.23 -3.06 0.45
CA GLY A 106 22.56 -1.82 1.15
C GLY A 106 21.85 -0.57 0.65
N GLY A 107 21.07 -0.65 -0.43
CA GLY A 107 20.25 0.43 -0.94
C GLY A 107 18.78 0.29 -0.53
N ARG A 108 18.11 1.40 -0.25
CA ARG A 108 16.65 1.44 -0.01
C ARG A 108 15.91 1.24 -1.33
N ILE A 109 14.93 0.34 -1.34
CA ILE A 109 14.08 0.05 -2.48
C ILE A 109 12.60 0.37 -2.23
N ALA A 110 12.22 0.59 -0.99
CA ALA A 110 10.90 1.10 -0.59
C ALA A 110 10.98 1.73 0.79
N GLU A 111 10.21 2.77 0.98
CA GLU A 111 10.02 3.45 2.27
C GLU A 111 8.54 3.41 2.64
N CYS A 112 8.26 3.61 3.93
CA CYS A 112 6.91 3.54 4.47
C CYS A 112 6.60 4.81 5.25
N GLY A 113 5.47 5.42 4.93
CA GLY A 113 4.87 6.48 5.72
C GLY A 113 3.68 5.94 6.49
N ALA A 114 3.57 6.29 7.77
CA ALA A 114 2.49 5.81 8.62
C ALA A 114 1.81 6.93 9.38
N GLN A 115 0.48 6.93 9.41
CA GLN A 115 -0.31 7.90 10.17
C GLN A 115 -1.59 7.26 10.72
N GLU A 116 -2.16 7.89 11.72
CA GLU A 116 -3.47 7.57 12.25
C GLU A 116 -4.49 8.52 11.66
N ILE A 117 -5.57 7.98 11.09
CA ILE A 117 -6.67 8.76 10.53
C ILE A 117 -7.97 8.23 11.15
N GLY A 118 -8.56 9.04 12.01
CA GLY A 118 -9.75 8.63 12.75
C GLY A 118 -9.48 7.37 13.60
N ALA A 119 -10.19 6.28 13.32
CA ALA A 119 -10.02 5.00 14.00
C ALA A 119 -9.19 3.99 13.20
N CYS A 120 -8.43 4.45 12.20
CA CYS A 120 -7.65 3.60 11.31
C CYS A 120 -6.15 3.91 11.39
N ALA A 121 -5.33 2.86 11.33
CA ALA A 121 -3.94 2.91 10.98
C ALA A 121 -3.84 2.95 9.45
N VAL A 122 -3.16 3.94 8.90
CA VAL A 122 -2.91 4.09 7.48
C VAL A 122 -1.42 4.02 7.25
N VAL A 123 -0.99 3.04 6.46
CA VAL A 123 0.42 2.85 6.12
C VAL A 123 0.55 2.81 4.62
N VAL A 124 1.29 3.76 4.06
CA VAL A 124 1.55 3.88 2.62
C VAL A 124 2.97 3.48 2.34
N SER A 125 3.19 2.72 1.29
CA SER A 125 4.51 2.35 0.80
C SER A 125 4.47 2.06 -0.68
N SER A 126 5.62 1.66 -1.21
CA SER A 126 5.76 1.25 -2.60
C SER A 126 6.28 -0.17 -2.72
N PHE A 127 6.09 -0.70 -3.91
CA PHE A 127 6.62 -1.99 -4.32
C PHE A 127 7.26 -1.82 -5.69
N LEU A 128 8.56 -2.05 -5.80
CA LEU A 128 9.25 -2.00 -7.08
C LEU A 128 9.00 -3.32 -7.83
N PRO A 129 8.35 -3.31 -9.01
CA PRO A 129 8.01 -4.55 -9.72
C PRO A 129 9.22 -5.41 -10.05
N ARG A 130 10.36 -4.76 -10.29
CA ARG A 130 11.62 -5.43 -10.63
C ARG A 130 12.80 -4.76 -9.94
N PRO A 131 13.14 -5.17 -8.71
CA PRO A 131 14.28 -4.60 -8.02
C PRO A 131 15.60 -4.95 -8.72
N PRO A 132 16.63 -4.08 -8.62
CA PRO A 132 17.92 -4.32 -9.21
C PRO A 132 18.51 -5.66 -8.78
N GLY A 133 18.99 -6.46 -9.75
CA GLY A 133 19.58 -7.78 -9.48
C GLY A 133 18.56 -8.87 -9.17
N ALA A 134 17.29 -8.65 -9.44
CA ALA A 134 16.28 -9.68 -9.34
C ALA A 134 16.58 -10.86 -10.28
N PRO A 135 16.49 -12.11 -9.81
CA PRO A 135 16.72 -13.28 -10.63
C PRO A 135 15.56 -13.48 -11.60
N GLY A 136 15.82 -13.45 -12.90
CA GLY A 136 14.83 -13.73 -13.94
C GLY A 136 13.80 -12.63 -14.17
N GLU A 137 12.79 -12.97 -14.93
CA GLU A 137 11.60 -12.16 -15.20
C GLU A 137 10.38 -12.84 -14.61
N TRP A 138 9.57 -12.08 -13.92
CA TRP A 138 8.25 -12.54 -13.46
C TRP A 138 7.17 -11.54 -13.91
N PRO A 139 5.97 -12.01 -14.24
CA PRO A 139 4.86 -11.14 -14.56
C PRO A 139 4.47 -10.30 -13.33
N GLU A 140 4.14 -9.03 -13.56
CA GLU A 140 3.68 -8.12 -12.49
C GLU A 140 2.49 -8.71 -11.70
N ARG A 141 1.60 -9.42 -12.40
CA ARG A 141 0.45 -10.09 -11.79
C ARG A 141 0.86 -11.16 -10.78
N GLU A 142 1.92 -11.91 -11.05
CA GLU A 142 2.41 -12.93 -10.11
C GLU A 142 2.97 -12.27 -8.84
N LEU A 143 3.64 -11.11 -8.98
CA LEU A 143 4.12 -10.33 -7.85
C LEU A 143 2.97 -9.81 -7.00
N GLU A 144 1.94 -9.27 -7.65
CA GLU A 144 0.72 -8.78 -7.00
C GLU A 144 -0.01 -9.91 -6.25
N ASP A 145 -0.18 -11.07 -6.89
CA ASP A 145 -0.81 -12.22 -6.28
C ASP A 145 0.03 -12.79 -5.11
N ALA A 146 1.35 -12.83 -5.26
CA ALA A 146 2.25 -13.23 -4.18
C ALA A 146 2.15 -12.27 -2.98
N PHE A 147 2.12 -10.96 -3.22
CA PHE A 147 1.96 -9.97 -2.17
C PHE A 147 0.63 -10.13 -1.43
N ARG A 148 -0.47 -10.25 -2.17
CA ARG A 148 -1.80 -10.51 -1.62
C ARG A 148 -1.82 -11.73 -0.72
N MET A 149 -1.33 -12.88 -1.22
CA MET A 149 -1.27 -14.12 -0.45
C MET A 149 -0.45 -13.96 0.85
N ARG A 150 0.61 -13.16 0.82
CA ARG A 150 1.43 -12.90 2.02
C ARG A 150 0.70 -12.02 3.03
N ILE A 151 -0.07 -11.03 2.59
CA ILE A 151 -0.93 -10.25 3.50
C ILE A 151 -1.98 -11.17 4.13
N GLU A 152 -2.65 -11.99 3.34
CA GLU A 152 -3.64 -12.95 3.84
C GLU A 152 -3.04 -13.87 4.91
N ALA A 153 -1.87 -14.42 4.63
CA ALA A 153 -1.20 -15.33 5.55
C ALA A 153 -0.68 -14.66 6.83
N GLN A 154 -0.13 -13.44 6.74
CA GLN A 154 0.52 -12.77 7.86
C GLN A 154 -0.42 -11.93 8.72
N HIS A 155 -1.45 -11.33 8.08
CA HIS A 155 -2.40 -10.46 8.78
C HIS A 155 -3.73 -11.16 9.07
N GLY A 156 -3.94 -12.38 8.55
CA GLY A 156 -5.20 -13.10 8.70
C GLY A 156 -6.35 -12.43 7.94
N TRP A 157 -6.05 -11.70 6.87
CA TRP A 157 -7.06 -11.06 6.03
C TRP A 157 -7.51 -12.02 4.94
N GLN A 158 -8.76 -11.89 4.53
CA GLN A 158 -9.31 -12.58 3.36
C GLN A 158 -9.89 -11.54 2.42
N PHE A 159 -9.25 -11.36 1.28
CA PHE A 159 -9.68 -10.35 0.32
C PHE A 159 -10.88 -10.83 -0.50
N GLU A 160 -11.92 -10.02 -0.47
CA GLU A 160 -13.03 -10.15 -1.39
C GLU A 160 -12.70 -9.39 -2.68
N ASN A 161 -12.82 -10.09 -3.82
CA ASN A 161 -12.72 -9.47 -5.14
C ASN A 161 -13.98 -8.62 -5.37
N SER A 162 -13.90 -7.35 -5.08
CA SER A 162 -15.00 -6.41 -5.30
C SER A 162 -14.52 -5.17 -6.03
N TRP A 163 -15.33 -4.69 -6.96
CA TRP A 163 -15.10 -3.38 -7.57
C TRP A 163 -15.22 -2.29 -6.50
N PRO A 164 -14.47 -1.18 -6.62
CA PRO A 164 -14.63 -0.05 -5.72
C PRO A 164 -16.09 0.42 -5.70
N SER A 165 -16.66 0.57 -4.52
CA SER A 165 -17.99 1.16 -4.33
C SER A 165 -18.01 2.62 -4.78
N GLN A 166 -19.18 3.19 -4.95
CA GLN A 166 -19.29 4.60 -5.33
C GLN A 166 -18.60 5.54 -4.31
N PRO A 167 -18.78 5.39 -2.98
CA PRO A 167 -18.05 6.19 -2.00
C PRO A 167 -16.52 6.05 -2.10
N GLU A 168 -16.01 4.82 -2.34
CA GLU A 168 -14.57 4.58 -2.50
C GLU A 168 -14.03 5.25 -3.77
N ARG A 169 -14.78 5.18 -4.89
CA ARG A 169 -14.39 5.87 -6.13
C ARG A 169 -14.35 7.38 -5.96
N LEU A 170 -15.33 7.95 -5.26
CA LEU A 170 -15.33 9.38 -4.96
C LEU A 170 -14.15 9.78 -4.08
N ALA A 171 -13.87 9.04 -3.02
CA ALA A 171 -12.73 9.30 -2.15
C ALA A 171 -11.38 9.29 -2.88
N ILE A 172 -11.25 8.44 -3.92
CA ILE A 172 -10.04 8.39 -4.76
C ILE A 172 -10.04 9.53 -5.79
N ALA A 173 -11.20 9.84 -6.40
CA ALA A 173 -11.31 10.86 -7.43
C ALA A 173 -11.15 12.28 -6.90
N ASP A 174 -11.70 12.58 -5.73
CA ASP A 174 -11.57 13.90 -5.08
C ASP A 174 -10.10 14.25 -4.81
N ALA A 175 -9.29 13.24 -4.47
CA ALA A 175 -7.85 13.39 -4.30
C ALA A 175 -7.08 13.74 -5.60
N SER A 176 -7.69 13.52 -6.77
CA SER A 176 -7.08 13.82 -8.07
C SER A 176 -7.41 15.23 -8.57
N THR A 177 -8.39 15.89 -7.98
CA THR A 177 -8.91 17.20 -8.42
C THR A 177 -8.35 18.39 -7.63
N GLU A 178 -7.92 18.20 -6.39
CA GLU A 178 -7.41 19.29 -5.56
C GLU A 178 -6.08 19.88 -6.09
N GLU A 179 -5.23 19.07 -6.70
CA GLU A 179 -3.95 19.53 -7.26
C GLU A 179 -4.08 20.39 -8.52
N ALA A 180 -5.18 20.24 -9.27
CA ALA A 180 -5.43 21.06 -10.47
C ALA A 180 -5.88 22.50 -10.14
N ALA A 181 -6.28 22.78 -8.92
CA ALA A 181 -6.73 24.08 -8.47
C ALA A 181 -5.59 24.97 -7.92
N ASP A 182 -4.55 24.39 -7.35
CA ASP A 182 -3.39 25.11 -6.80
C ASP A 182 -2.28 25.42 -7.83
N ALA A 183 -2.40 24.89 -9.06
CA ALA A 183 -1.43 25.10 -10.15
C ALA A 183 -1.80 26.29 -11.07
N LYS A 184 -2.74 27.14 -10.69
CA LYS A 184 -3.11 28.39 -11.39
C LYS A 184 -2.77 29.58 -10.50
#